data_30bb33b6063986315e96071cfd50b9f3
#
_entry.id   30bb33b6063986315e96071cfd50b9f3
#
_cell.length_a   1.000
_cell.length_b   1.000
_cell.length_c   1.000
_cell.angle_alpha   90.00
_cell.angle_beta   90.00
_cell.angle_gamma   90.00
#
_symmetry.space_group_name_H-M   'P 1'
#
loop_
_entity.id
_entity.type
_entity.pdbx_description
1 polymer ?
#
loop_
_entity_poly.entity_id
_entity_poly.type
_entity_poly.pdbx_seq_one_letter_code
_entity_poly.pdbx_strand_id
1 'polypeptide(L)'
;GFNDPMLAQLVLNTLDNNQELTAALAHYQRSAAQLQAAKRNLLPRGSVAADATESHLPQVERLSADGAERIERYQVAGALSWELDLFGRLQRIREGRQAQLDASAADLEALQITLVAQLAAQYFELRGRQQQLQVAIQNLRLQRESLAIVTARVQAGRSTRFDQVR
;
A
#
# COMPACT_ATOMS: atom_id res chain seq x y z
N GLY A 1 -2.61 -6.54 -25.98
CA GLY A 1 -2.88 -5.43 -25.10
C GLY A 1 -3.84 -4.46 -25.77
N PHE A 2 -4.64 -3.76 -24.99
CA PHE A 2 -5.52 -2.71 -25.50
C PHE A 2 -4.65 -1.56 -26.01
N ASN A 3 -4.78 -1.23 -27.31
CA ASN A 3 -3.98 -0.18 -27.95
C ASN A 3 -4.61 1.21 -27.70
N ASP A 4 -4.90 1.52 -26.43
CA ASP A 4 -5.50 2.77 -25.97
C ASP A 4 -4.51 3.53 -25.07
N PRO A 5 -3.91 4.62 -25.54
CA PRO A 5 -2.91 5.38 -24.80
C PRO A 5 -3.47 6.02 -23.52
N MET A 6 -4.76 6.39 -23.51
CA MET A 6 -5.41 6.96 -22.32
C MET A 6 -5.53 5.91 -21.22
N LEU A 7 -5.95 4.68 -21.54
CA LEU A 7 -6.02 3.59 -20.57
C LEU A 7 -4.64 3.27 -20.03
N ALA A 8 -3.61 3.22 -20.88
CA ALA A 8 -2.24 2.98 -20.44
C ALA A 8 -1.74 4.02 -19.44
N GLN A 9 -2.02 5.30 -19.70
CA GLN A 9 -1.65 6.39 -18.80
C GLN A 9 -2.39 6.31 -17.46
N LEU A 10 -3.69 5.97 -17.48
CA LEU A 10 -4.48 5.77 -16.26
C LEU A 10 -3.94 4.61 -15.42
N VAL A 11 -3.53 3.51 -16.06
CA VAL A 11 -2.91 2.36 -15.37
C VAL A 11 -1.63 2.79 -14.66
N LEU A 12 -0.71 3.47 -15.36
CA LEU A 12 0.54 3.94 -14.75
C LEU A 12 0.27 4.88 -13.57
N ASN A 13 -0.62 5.86 -13.76
CA ASN A 13 -0.97 6.80 -12.71
C ASN A 13 -1.61 6.09 -11.49
N THR A 14 -2.42 5.07 -11.71
CA THR A 14 -3.02 4.28 -10.61
C THR A 14 -1.95 3.50 -9.85
N LEU A 15 -1.04 2.84 -10.56
CA LEU A 15 0.02 2.06 -9.92
C LEU A 15 0.98 2.95 -9.11
N ASP A 16 1.27 4.17 -9.58
CA ASP A 16 2.20 5.09 -8.92
C ASP A 16 1.59 5.79 -7.70
N ASN A 17 0.27 6.03 -7.70
CA ASN A 17 -0.37 6.88 -6.69
C ASN A 17 -1.38 6.15 -5.80
N ASN A 18 -1.56 4.84 -5.97
CA ASN A 18 -2.51 4.09 -5.17
C ASN A 18 -2.00 3.83 -3.76
N GLN A 19 -2.79 4.25 -2.76
CA GLN A 19 -2.42 4.11 -1.35
C GLN A 19 -2.49 2.67 -0.84
N GLU A 20 -3.33 1.83 -1.42
CA GLU A 20 -3.40 0.41 -1.07
C GLU A 20 -2.12 -0.32 -1.50
N LEU A 21 -1.57 0.02 -2.68
CA LEU A 21 -0.27 -0.49 -3.11
C LEU A 21 0.87 -0.02 -2.22
N THR A 22 0.85 1.23 -1.78
CA THR A 22 1.82 1.76 -0.81
C THR A 22 1.76 1.00 0.52
N ALA A 23 0.55 0.71 1.01
CA ALA A 23 0.35 -0.07 2.22
C ALA A 23 0.81 -1.54 2.04
N ALA A 24 0.51 -2.17 0.91
CA ALA A 24 0.95 -3.53 0.60
C ALA A 24 2.47 -3.62 0.48
N LEU A 25 3.13 -2.63 -0.13
CA LEU A 25 4.59 -2.52 -0.18
C LEU A 25 5.20 -2.39 1.22
N ALA A 26 4.62 -1.57 2.09
CA ALA A 26 5.06 -1.44 3.49
C ALA A 26 4.89 -2.76 4.27
N HIS A 27 3.85 -3.53 3.97
CA HIS A 27 3.63 -4.88 4.51
C HIS A 27 4.73 -5.85 4.07
N TYR A 28 5.06 -5.86 2.79
CA TYR A 28 6.18 -6.64 2.24
C TYR A 28 7.51 -6.27 2.89
N GLN A 29 7.82 -4.98 3.01
CA GLN A 29 9.05 -4.50 3.67
C GLN A 29 9.11 -4.92 5.14
N ARG A 30 8.00 -4.91 5.87
CA ARG A 30 7.90 -5.41 7.23
C ARG A 30 8.22 -6.90 7.30
N SER A 31 7.66 -7.71 6.42
CA SER A 31 7.92 -9.15 6.33
C SER A 31 9.40 -9.43 6.05
N ALA A 32 10.02 -8.65 5.15
CA ALA A 32 11.45 -8.73 4.86
C ALA A 32 12.31 -8.39 6.09
N ALA A 33 11.96 -7.34 6.84
CA ALA A 33 12.65 -6.98 8.08
C ALA A 33 12.53 -8.07 9.15
N GLN A 34 11.35 -8.70 9.28
CA GLN A 34 11.13 -9.80 10.21
C GLN A 34 11.96 -11.05 9.84
N LEU A 35 12.08 -11.35 8.55
CA LEU A 35 12.98 -12.41 8.08
C LEU A 35 14.45 -12.10 8.44
N GLN A 36 14.90 -10.87 8.20
CA GLN A 36 16.25 -10.46 8.58
C GLN A 36 16.50 -10.58 10.10
N ALA A 37 15.52 -10.21 10.91
CA ALA A 37 15.59 -10.41 12.36
C ALA A 37 15.70 -11.90 12.74
N ALA A 38 14.91 -12.77 12.10
CA ALA A 38 14.98 -14.21 12.31
C ALA A 38 16.34 -14.81 11.89
N LYS A 39 16.92 -14.34 10.78
CA LYS A 39 18.27 -14.73 10.35
C LYS A 39 19.35 -14.32 11.35
N ARG A 40 19.24 -13.10 11.92
CA ARG A 40 20.17 -12.61 12.96
C ARG A 40 20.09 -13.38 14.26
N ASN A 41 18.95 -13.96 14.60
CA ASN A 41 18.79 -14.79 15.81
C ASN A 41 19.61 -16.10 15.77
N LEU A 42 20.04 -16.54 14.59
CA LEU A 42 20.93 -17.69 14.40
C LEU A 42 22.41 -17.33 14.67
N LEU A 43 22.75 -16.05 14.76
CA LEU A 43 24.11 -15.57 14.93
C LEU A 43 24.39 -15.19 16.40
N PRO A 44 25.66 -15.28 16.86
CA PRO A 44 26.05 -14.75 18.15
C PRO A 44 25.76 -13.24 18.24
N ARG A 45 25.33 -12.80 19.42
CA ARG A 45 25.10 -11.37 19.73
C ARG A 45 26.13 -10.88 20.69
N GLY A 46 26.85 -9.84 20.32
CA GLY A 46 27.77 -9.11 21.19
C GLY A 46 27.21 -7.77 21.62
N SER A 47 27.42 -7.39 22.86
CA SER A 47 27.16 -6.06 23.37
C SER A 47 28.34 -5.54 24.13
N VAL A 48 28.58 -4.23 24.05
CA VAL A 48 29.55 -3.51 24.86
C VAL A 48 28.78 -2.42 25.61
N ALA A 49 28.95 -2.38 26.91
CA ALA A 49 28.41 -1.35 27.78
C ALA A 49 29.56 -0.59 28.43
N ALA A 50 29.49 0.73 28.46
CA ALA A 50 30.38 1.60 29.22
C ALA A 50 29.53 2.45 30.16
N ASP A 51 29.92 2.49 31.40
CA ASP A 51 29.22 3.22 32.44
C ASP A 51 30.21 4.00 33.30
N ALA A 52 29.84 5.22 33.62
CA ALA A 52 30.60 6.11 34.47
C ALA A 52 29.69 6.61 35.59
N THR A 53 30.02 6.27 36.80
CA THR A 53 29.25 6.64 38.00
C THR A 53 30.08 7.45 38.93
N GLU A 54 29.56 8.61 39.33
CA GLU A 54 30.09 9.43 40.38
C GLU A 54 29.21 9.33 41.62
N SER A 55 29.78 9.01 42.73
CA SER A 55 29.08 8.89 44.01
C SER A 55 29.71 9.78 45.08
N HIS A 56 28.90 10.58 45.75
CA HIS A 56 29.26 11.32 46.93
C HIS A 56 28.91 10.52 48.16
N LEU A 57 29.93 10.17 49.00
CA LEU A 57 29.69 9.45 50.22
C LEU A 57 29.22 10.37 51.36
N PRO A 58 28.14 10.02 52.07
CA PRO A 58 27.74 10.73 53.25
C PRO A 58 28.82 10.64 54.34
N GLN A 59 28.89 11.63 55.25
CA GLN A 59 29.96 11.76 56.24
C GLN A 59 30.15 10.52 57.15
N VAL A 60 29.07 9.75 57.38
CA VAL A 60 29.10 8.52 58.19
C VAL A 60 29.86 7.38 57.49
N GLU A 61 29.81 7.29 56.18
CA GLU A 61 30.49 6.28 55.37
C GLU A 61 31.92 6.62 55.05
N ARG A 62 32.31 7.91 55.13
CA ARG A 62 33.68 8.40 54.94
C ARG A 62 34.67 7.88 55.97
N LEU A 63 34.21 7.55 57.18
CA LEU A 63 35.02 6.96 58.24
C LEU A 63 35.52 5.54 57.93
N SER A 64 34.84 4.86 57.02
CA SER A 64 35.16 3.50 56.58
C SER A 64 35.89 3.42 55.24
N ALA A 65 35.95 4.53 54.47
CA ALA A 65 36.41 4.59 53.08
C ALA A 65 37.59 5.56 52.90
N ASP A 66 38.60 5.52 53.72
CA ASP A 66 39.86 6.28 53.60
C ASP A 66 39.69 7.79 53.34
N GLY A 67 38.58 8.37 53.83
CA GLY A 67 38.32 9.81 53.78
C GLY A 67 37.90 10.38 52.42
N ALA A 68 37.69 9.55 51.41
CA ALA A 68 37.28 10.00 50.06
C ALA A 68 35.84 10.56 50.05
N GLU A 69 35.70 11.83 49.74
CA GLU A 69 34.40 12.48 49.61
C GLU A 69 33.68 12.13 48.31
N ARG A 70 34.43 11.73 47.28
CA ARG A 70 33.96 11.49 45.92
C ARG A 70 34.58 10.20 45.40
N ILE A 71 33.73 9.31 44.94
CA ILE A 71 34.15 8.07 44.28
C ILE A 71 33.70 8.13 42.83
N GLU A 72 34.67 8.04 41.96
CA GLU A 72 34.43 7.89 40.52
C GLU A 72 34.67 6.44 40.14
N ARG A 73 33.67 5.83 39.45
CA ARG A 73 33.75 4.45 38.97
C ARG A 73 33.53 4.47 37.45
N TYR A 74 34.49 3.93 36.74
CA TYR A 74 34.39 3.68 35.30
C TYR A 74 34.38 2.17 35.09
N GLN A 75 33.38 1.72 34.35
CA GLN A 75 33.22 0.31 34.05
C GLN A 75 32.99 0.13 32.55
N VAL A 76 33.72 -0.79 31.92
CA VAL A 76 33.51 -1.27 30.57
C VAL A 76 33.27 -2.76 30.62
N ALA A 77 32.14 -3.22 30.09
CA ALA A 77 31.78 -4.63 30.07
C ALA A 77 31.43 -5.06 28.65
N GLY A 78 31.93 -6.22 28.24
CA GLY A 78 31.53 -6.89 27.01
C GLY A 78 30.75 -8.17 27.35
N ALA A 79 29.64 -8.41 26.62
CA ALA A 79 28.88 -9.66 26.76
C ALA A 79 28.69 -10.27 25.37
N LEU A 80 28.82 -11.61 25.29
CA LEU A 80 28.53 -12.40 24.11
C LEU A 80 27.48 -13.45 24.48
N SER A 81 26.41 -13.54 23.73
CA SER A 81 25.37 -14.55 23.88
C SER A 81 25.09 -15.24 22.56
N TRP A 82 24.93 -16.53 22.57
CA TRP A 82 24.60 -17.34 21.42
C TRP A 82 23.69 -18.51 21.80
N GLU A 83 22.56 -18.64 21.07
CA GLU A 83 21.66 -19.77 21.21
C GLU A 83 21.99 -20.80 20.11
N LEU A 84 22.50 -21.95 20.53
CA LEU A 84 22.75 -23.06 19.61
C LEU A 84 21.44 -23.78 19.29
N ASP A 85 21.06 -23.79 18.01
CA ASP A 85 19.78 -24.35 17.54
C ASP A 85 19.86 -25.89 17.36
N LEU A 86 20.06 -26.62 18.44
CA LEU A 86 20.26 -28.07 18.42
C LEU A 86 19.02 -28.85 17.93
N PHE A 87 17.83 -28.29 18.10
CA PHE A 87 16.55 -28.94 17.75
C PHE A 87 15.85 -28.24 16.54
N GLY A 88 16.50 -27.28 15.90
CA GLY A 88 15.99 -26.61 14.72
C GLY A 88 14.86 -25.61 14.96
N ARG A 89 14.64 -25.15 16.21
CA ARG A 89 13.58 -24.18 16.56
C ARG A 89 13.75 -22.85 15.81
N LEU A 90 14.95 -22.30 15.86
CA LEU A 90 15.25 -21.02 15.18
C LEU A 90 15.22 -21.18 13.65
N GLN A 91 15.67 -22.32 13.15
CA GLN A 91 15.59 -22.67 11.73
C GLN A 91 14.12 -22.70 11.26
N ARG A 92 13.20 -23.33 12.02
CA ARG A 92 11.77 -23.37 11.68
C ARG A 92 11.14 -21.97 11.72
N ILE A 93 11.54 -21.14 12.68
CA ILE A 93 11.10 -19.73 12.73
C ILE A 93 11.56 -18.97 11.47
N ARG A 94 12.80 -19.15 11.04
CA ARG A 94 13.32 -18.52 9.82
C ARG A 94 12.54 -18.98 8.58
N GLU A 95 12.27 -20.28 8.45
CA GLU A 95 11.49 -20.84 7.34
C GLU A 95 10.06 -20.27 7.32
N GLY A 96 9.40 -20.18 8.48
CA GLY A 96 8.08 -19.56 8.58
C GLY A 96 8.09 -18.07 8.18
N ARG A 97 9.16 -17.32 8.55
CA ARG A 97 9.32 -15.91 8.13
C ARG A 97 9.62 -15.79 6.64
N GLN A 98 10.34 -16.74 6.04
CA GLN A 98 10.53 -16.78 4.59
C GLN A 98 9.20 -17.00 3.88
N ALA A 99 8.41 -18.00 4.29
CA ALA A 99 7.10 -18.24 3.71
C ALA A 99 6.14 -17.03 3.84
N GLN A 100 6.21 -16.31 4.98
CA GLN A 100 5.43 -15.08 5.17
C GLN A 100 5.88 -13.95 4.21
N LEU A 101 7.17 -13.83 3.94
CA LEU A 101 7.68 -12.86 2.94
C LEU A 101 7.19 -13.23 1.54
N ASP A 102 7.27 -14.51 1.17
CA ASP A 102 6.84 -14.99 -0.14
C ASP A 102 5.32 -14.78 -0.33
N ALA A 103 4.53 -15.03 0.71
CA ALA A 103 3.09 -14.74 0.72
C ALA A 103 2.81 -13.24 0.52
N SER A 104 3.51 -12.35 1.25
CA SER A 104 3.30 -10.91 1.11
C SER A 104 3.77 -10.35 -0.25
N ALA A 105 4.73 -11.01 -0.91
CA ALA A 105 5.10 -10.69 -2.29
C ALA A 105 3.99 -11.05 -3.29
N ALA A 106 3.42 -12.26 -3.13
CA ALA A 106 2.29 -12.71 -3.96
C ALA A 106 1.04 -11.84 -3.75
N ASP A 107 0.74 -11.42 -2.51
CA ASP A 107 -0.36 -10.52 -2.20
C ASP A 107 -0.19 -9.15 -2.89
N LEU A 108 1.03 -8.60 -2.90
CA LEU A 108 1.33 -7.35 -3.59
C LEU A 108 1.10 -7.46 -5.11
N GLU A 109 1.55 -8.56 -5.72
CA GLU A 109 1.34 -8.81 -7.15
C GLU A 109 -0.15 -9.01 -7.47
N ALA A 110 -0.87 -9.78 -6.66
CA ALA A 110 -2.31 -9.99 -6.81
C ALA A 110 -3.10 -8.68 -6.70
N LEU A 111 -2.71 -7.78 -5.79
CA LEU A 111 -3.32 -6.45 -5.66
C LEU A 111 -3.09 -5.60 -6.91
N GLN A 112 -1.87 -5.60 -7.48
CA GLN A 112 -1.58 -4.87 -8.72
C GLN A 112 -2.47 -5.35 -9.87
N ILE A 113 -2.59 -6.67 -10.06
CA ILE A 113 -3.44 -7.25 -11.10
C ILE A 113 -4.90 -6.86 -10.89
N THR A 114 -5.38 -6.94 -9.65
CA THR A 114 -6.76 -6.60 -9.29
C THR A 114 -7.09 -5.16 -9.59
N LEU A 115 -6.23 -4.22 -9.21
CA LEU A 115 -6.42 -2.78 -9.45
C LEU A 115 -6.43 -2.46 -10.95
N VAL A 116 -5.53 -3.05 -11.73
CA VAL A 116 -5.50 -2.88 -13.18
C VAL A 116 -6.77 -3.43 -13.83
N ALA A 117 -7.23 -4.60 -13.40
CA ALA A 117 -8.47 -5.21 -13.92
C ALA A 117 -9.70 -4.37 -13.59
N GLN A 118 -9.82 -3.88 -12.36
CA GLN A 118 -10.93 -3.00 -11.94
C GLN A 118 -10.92 -1.67 -12.73
N LEU A 119 -9.75 -1.05 -12.88
CA LEU A 119 -9.61 0.17 -13.66
C LEU A 119 -10.03 -0.04 -15.12
N ALA A 120 -9.58 -1.13 -15.75
CA ALA A 120 -9.94 -1.45 -17.12
C ALA A 120 -11.46 -1.66 -17.26
N ALA A 121 -12.09 -2.40 -16.34
CA ALA A 121 -13.53 -2.62 -16.34
C ALA A 121 -14.32 -1.30 -16.23
N GLN A 122 -13.93 -0.42 -15.30
CA GLN A 122 -14.56 0.89 -15.13
C GLN A 122 -14.34 1.81 -16.34
N TYR A 123 -13.16 1.77 -16.95
CA TYR A 123 -12.86 2.52 -18.15
C TYR A 123 -13.77 2.12 -19.33
N PHE A 124 -13.92 0.81 -19.58
CA PHE A 124 -14.79 0.34 -20.65
C PHE A 124 -16.28 0.60 -20.36
N GLU A 125 -16.71 0.51 -19.11
CA GLU A 125 -18.06 0.91 -18.74
C GLU A 125 -18.30 2.41 -19.04
N LEU A 126 -17.37 3.27 -18.64
CA LEU A 126 -17.44 4.70 -18.94
C LEU A 126 -17.52 4.96 -20.45
N ARG A 127 -16.67 4.30 -21.24
CA ARG A 127 -16.68 4.44 -22.70
C ARG A 127 -18.02 3.99 -23.30
N GLY A 128 -18.57 2.88 -22.80
CA GLY A 128 -19.90 2.40 -23.21
C GLY A 128 -21.02 3.41 -22.90
N ARG A 129 -21.01 4.00 -21.71
CA ARG A 129 -21.97 5.06 -21.34
C ARG A 129 -21.81 6.34 -22.17
N GLN A 130 -20.59 6.73 -22.50
CA GLN A 130 -20.33 7.86 -23.40
C GLN A 130 -20.92 7.59 -24.80
N GLN A 131 -20.76 6.37 -25.32
CA GLN A 131 -21.34 5.97 -26.60
C GLN A 131 -22.87 6.01 -26.57
N GLN A 132 -23.50 5.47 -25.52
CA GLN A 132 -24.95 5.53 -25.32
C GLN A 132 -25.47 6.97 -25.29
N LEU A 133 -24.76 7.86 -24.58
CA LEU A 133 -25.11 9.28 -24.54
C LEU A 133 -25.05 9.93 -25.92
N GLN A 134 -24.03 9.62 -26.71
CA GLN A 134 -23.90 10.11 -28.10
C GLN A 134 -25.11 9.69 -28.97
N VAL A 135 -25.49 8.41 -28.88
CA VAL A 135 -26.67 7.87 -29.60
C VAL A 135 -27.95 8.56 -29.13
N ALA A 136 -28.12 8.75 -27.82
CA ALA A 136 -29.32 9.44 -27.29
C ALA A 136 -29.41 10.90 -27.78
N ILE A 137 -28.29 11.62 -27.82
CA ILE A 137 -28.24 13.00 -28.36
C ILE A 137 -28.61 13.04 -29.85
N GLN A 138 -28.07 12.07 -30.61
CA GLN A 138 -28.44 11.98 -32.06
C GLN A 138 -29.92 11.66 -32.25
N ASN A 139 -30.47 10.73 -31.51
CA ASN A 139 -31.90 10.40 -31.55
C ASN A 139 -32.78 11.61 -31.19
N LEU A 140 -32.41 12.36 -30.13
CA LEU A 140 -33.14 13.57 -29.76
C LEU A 140 -33.11 14.62 -30.86
N ARG A 141 -31.98 14.78 -31.55
CA ARG A 141 -31.87 15.69 -32.70
C ARG A 141 -32.80 15.26 -33.82
N LEU A 142 -32.79 13.98 -34.22
CA LEU A 142 -33.63 13.44 -35.27
C LEU A 142 -35.12 13.58 -34.94
N GLN A 143 -35.51 13.34 -33.68
CA GLN A 143 -36.89 13.52 -33.23
C GLN A 143 -37.33 15.00 -33.31
N ARG A 144 -36.46 15.94 -32.92
CA ARG A 144 -36.75 17.39 -33.07
C ARG A 144 -36.89 17.82 -34.51
N GLU A 145 -36.02 17.32 -35.41
CA GLU A 145 -36.12 17.58 -36.84
C GLU A 145 -37.44 17.00 -37.43
N SER A 146 -37.78 15.77 -37.02
CA SER A 146 -39.05 15.11 -37.43
C SER A 146 -40.26 15.92 -36.96
N LEU A 147 -40.25 16.34 -35.68
CA LEU A 147 -41.33 17.17 -35.12
C LEU A 147 -41.46 18.52 -35.87
N ALA A 148 -40.35 19.16 -36.22
CA ALA A 148 -40.37 20.40 -36.99
C ALA A 148 -41.01 20.21 -38.37
N ILE A 149 -40.69 19.10 -39.06
CA ILE A 149 -41.28 18.74 -40.35
C ILE A 149 -42.79 18.52 -40.25
N VAL A 150 -43.21 17.70 -39.25
CA VAL A 150 -44.63 17.41 -39.02
C VAL A 150 -45.39 18.70 -38.67
N THR A 151 -44.82 19.53 -37.81
CA THR A 151 -45.42 20.83 -37.45
C THR A 151 -45.60 21.73 -38.65
N ALA A 152 -44.61 21.84 -39.54
CA ALA A 152 -44.72 22.59 -40.76
C ALA A 152 -45.79 22.04 -41.73
N ARG A 153 -45.93 20.70 -41.81
CA ARG A 153 -46.98 20.04 -42.58
C ARG A 153 -48.39 20.32 -42.04
N VAL A 154 -48.57 20.32 -40.72
CA VAL A 154 -49.83 20.66 -40.05
C VAL A 154 -50.18 22.11 -40.32
N GLN A 155 -49.23 23.04 -40.21
CA GLN A 155 -49.44 24.44 -40.50
C GLN A 155 -49.82 24.71 -41.97
N ALA A 156 -49.28 23.91 -42.90
CA ALA A 156 -49.61 23.99 -44.32
C ALA A 156 -50.92 23.24 -44.67
N GLY A 157 -51.67 22.74 -43.69
CA GLY A 157 -52.93 22.01 -43.91
C GLY A 157 -52.78 20.60 -44.56
N ARG A 158 -51.55 20.05 -44.58
CA ARG A 158 -51.22 18.78 -45.23
C ARG A 158 -51.10 17.59 -44.26
N SER A 159 -51.39 17.78 -42.96
CA SER A 159 -51.37 16.74 -41.91
C SER A 159 -52.30 17.13 -40.79
N THR A 160 -52.67 16.14 -39.96
CA THR A 160 -53.59 16.35 -38.82
C THR A 160 -52.82 16.66 -37.54
N ARG A 161 -53.46 17.35 -36.55
CA ARG A 161 -52.88 17.52 -35.19
C ARG A 161 -52.56 16.21 -34.52
N PHE A 162 -53.23 15.12 -34.85
CA PHE A 162 -52.97 13.80 -34.32
C PHE A 162 -51.58 13.26 -34.70
N ASP A 163 -51.10 13.59 -35.91
CA ASP A 163 -49.79 13.19 -36.40
C ASP A 163 -48.64 13.94 -35.71
N GLN A 164 -48.94 15.05 -35.02
CA GLN A 164 -47.96 15.82 -34.25
C GLN A 164 -47.70 15.26 -32.83
N VAL A 165 -48.67 14.50 -32.28
CA VAL A 165 -48.61 13.99 -30.89
C VAL A 165 -48.20 12.54 -30.85
N ARG A 166 -48.18 11.83 -31.95
CA ARG A 166 -47.75 10.45 -32.08
C ARG A 166 -46.24 10.33 -32.31
#